data_2180558eb91b7be4ca9959a25c419b06
#
_entry.id   2180558eb91b7be4ca9959a25c419b06
#
_cell.length_a   1.000
_cell.length_b   1.000
_cell.length_c   1.000
_cell.angle_alpha   90.00
_cell.angle_beta   90.00
_cell.angle_gamma   90.00
#
_symmetry.space_group_name_H-M   'P 1'
#
loop_
_entity.id
_entity.type
_entity.pdbx_description
1 polymer ?
#
loop_
_entity_poly.entity_id
_entity_poly.type
_entity_poly.pdbx_seq_one_letter_code
_entity_poly.pdbx_strand_id
1 'polypeptide(L)'
;LPEEYGGMGIGFMAQAYMNEILAWSPLSNRLFGVIAPNSGNQKVLLKYGSEEQKKKWLEPLIAGEMESAFSMTEPDNAGSDPRSIQTTARKEGDEWVINGHKVMTSNGIKADFAIVMCRTEEEGEDGEVNSRMTQIIVPTDTPGFNVIRSVPIWGHTGGDHVEIKYENVRVPVENQLGARGTGHAAAQDRLGAGRVFHCMNSIGQMWRAFDLMLQRTITREVHGGKLETKQLILSLIHISEPTRPV
;
A
#
# COMPACT_ATOMS: atom_id res chain seq x y z
N LEU A 1 0.63 14.89 3.54
CA LEU A 1 0.29 15.12 4.96
C LEU A 1 0.08 16.61 5.19
N PRO A 2 -0.81 17.00 6.13
CA PRO A 2 -0.98 18.37 6.59
C PRO A 2 0.30 18.92 7.27
N GLU A 3 0.42 20.24 7.33
CA GLU A 3 1.57 20.91 7.94
C GLU A 3 1.71 20.62 9.43
N GLU A 4 0.59 20.46 10.14
CA GLU A 4 0.54 20.11 11.56
C GLU A 4 1.21 18.76 11.90
N TYR A 5 1.33 17.87 10.90
CA TYR A 5 2.06 16.59 10.99
C TYR A 5 3.43 16.66 10.28
N GLY A 6 4.00 17.85 10.08
CA GLY A 6 5.28 18.04 9.41
C GLY A 6 5.23 17.83 7.89
N GLY A 7 4.04 17.73 7.30
CA GLY A 7 3.86 17.63 5.86
C GLY A 7 3.98 18.97 5.15
N MET A 8 4.09 18.96 3.84
CA MET A 8 4.20 20.15 3.01
C MET A 8 2.85 20.85 2.76
N GLY A 9 1.73 20.31 3.18
CA GLY A 9 0.40 20.87 2.94
C GLY A 9 0.00 21.02 1.46
N ILE A 10 0.79 20.48 0.53
CA ILE A 10 0.54 20.61 -0.92
C ILE A 10 -0.69 19.81 -1.36
N GLY A 11 -1.40 20.35 -2.34
CA GLY A 11 -2.57 19.71 -2.93
C GLY A 11 -2.23 18.39 -3.66
N PHE A 12 -3.26 17.59 -3.89
CA PHE A 12 -3.16 16.26 -4.50
C PHE A 12 -2.45 16.25 -5.86
N MET A 13 -2.73 17.23 -6.72
CA MET A 13 -2.13 17.33 -8.06
C MET A 13 -0.63 17.60 -8.00
N ALA A 14 -0.20 18.51 -7.12
CA ALA A 14 1.22 18.80 -6.91
C ALA A 14 1.96 17.57 -6.37
N GLN A 15 1.36 16.86 -5.42
CA GLN A 15 1.91 15.62 -4.88
C GLN A 15 2.02 14.53 -5.96
N ALA A 16 1.01 14.39 -6.83
CA ALA A 16 1.04 13.43 -7.93
C ALA A 16 2.18 13.74 -8.91
N TYR A 17 2.35 15.02 -9.28
CA TYR A 17 3.43 15.45 -10.16
C TYR A 17 4.81 15.26 -9.54
N MET A 18 4.97 15.59 -8.25
CA MET A 18 6.21 15.27 -7.53
C MET A 18 6.56 13.78 -7.58
N ASN A 19 5.56 12.90 -7.53
CA ASN A 19 5.79 11.47 -7.60
C ASN A 19 6.34 11.03 -8.97
N GLU A 20 5.95 11.68 -10.07
CA GLU A 20 6.55 11.46 -11.39
C GLU A 20 8.05 11.81 -11.37
N ILE A 21 8.40 12.96 -10.82
CA ILE A 21 9.80 13.42 -10.72
C ILE A 21 10.62 12.48 -9.84
N LEU A 22 10.10 12.12 -8.67
CA LEU A 22 10.78 11.23 -7.73
C LEU A 22 11.03 9.84 -8.33
N ALA A 23 10.17 9.38 -9.21
CA ALA A 23 10.26 8.06 -9.83
C ALA A 23 11.44 7.91 -10.82
N TRP A 24 12.13 8.98 -11.16
CA TRP A 24 13.40 8.91 -11.90
C TRP A 24 14.49 8.17 -11.12
N SER A 25 14.40 8.11 -9.81
CA SER A 25 15.29 7.30 -8.98
C SER A 25 14.52 6.20 -8.26
N PRO A 26 14.95 4.94 -8.30
CA PRO A 26 14.29 3.85 -7.59
C PRO A 26 14.35 4.02 -6.04
N LEU A 27 15.21 4.89 -5.54
CA LEU A 27 15.40 5.13 -4.11
C LEU A 27 14.59 6.32 -3.60
N SER A 28 14.21 7.26 -4.46
CA SER A 28 13.63 8.53 -4.05
C SER A 28 12.30 8.37 -3.31
N ASN A 29 11.41 7.51 -3.79
CA ASN A 29 10.12 7.28 -3.15
C ASN A 29 10.28 6.81 -1.69
N ARG A 30 11.31 6.02 -1.42
CA ARG A 30 11.62 5.55 -0.06
C ARG A 30 12.21 6.67 0.80
N LEU A 31 13.14 7.44 0.26
CA LEU A 31 13.79 8.55 0.97
C LEU A 31 12.81 9.66 1.35
N PHE A 32 11.81 9.91 0.51
CA PHE A 32 10.78 10.94 0.74
C PHE A 32 9.50 10.40 1.38
N GLY A 33 9.50 9.15 1.88
CA GLY A 33 8.35 8.56 2.58
C GLY A 33 7.12 8.33 1.70
N VAL A 34 7.26 8.36 0.37
CA VAL A 34 6.16 8.13 -0.60
C VAL A 34 6.14 6.66 -1.00
N ILE A 35 6.10 5.77 -0.03
CA ILE A 35 6.11 4.32 -0.26
C ILE A 35 4.91 3.64 0.41
N ALA A 36 4.28 2.73 -0.34
CA ALA A 36 3.31 1.82 0.24
C ALA A 36 4.02 0.75 1.11
N PRO A 37 3.42 0.28 2.22
CA PRO A 37 2.07 0.61 2.68
C PRO A 37 1.98 1.87 3.56
N ASN A 38 3.10 2.37 4.10
CA ASN A 38 3.15 3.43 5.11
C ASN A 38 2.40 4.70 4.67
N SER A 39 2.67 5.23 3.48
CA SER A 39 2.01 6.45 2.99
C SER A 39 0.48 6.31 2.86
N GLY A 40 0.01 5.10 2.52
CA GLY A 40 -1.42 4.79 2.45
C GLY A 40 -2.04 4.66 3.85
N ASN A 41 -1.35 4.00 4.77
CA ASN A 41 -1.79 3.80 6.14
C ASN A 41 -1.81 5.11 6.93
N GLN A 42 -0.83 6.01 6.72
CA GLN A 42 -0.84 7.37 7.27
C GLN A 42 -2.14 8.12 6.89
N LYS A 43 -2.58 8.04 5.62
CA LYS A 43 -3.82 8.71 5.18
C LYS A 43 -5.07 8.13 5.84
N VAL A 44 -5.12 6.81 6.01
CA VAL A 44 -6.25 6.15 6.67
C VAL A 44 -6.29 6.50 8.16
N LEU A 45 -5.14 6.43 8.84
CA LEU A 45 -5.04 6.83 10.25
C LEU A 45 -5.39 8.29 10.46
N LEU A 46 -4.92 9.19 9.59
CA LEU A 46 -5.24 10.63 9.65
C LEU A 46 -6.74 10.88 9.54
N LYS A 47 -7.43 10.18 8.61
CA LYS A 47 -8.85 10.42 8.31
C LYS A 47 -9.80 9.70 9.26
N TYR A 48 -9.46 8.49 9.68
CA TYR A 48 -10.37 7.58 10.40
C TYR A 48 -9.93 7.27 11.83
N GLY A 49 -8.68 7.56 12.19
CA GLY A 49 -8.13 7.30 13.51
C GLY A 49 -8.69 8.26 14.57
N SER A 50 -8.89 7.73 15.79
CA SER A 50 -9.09 8.55 16.97
C SER A 50 -7.81 9.33 17.33
N GLU A 51 -7.90 10.33 18.19
CA GLU A 51 -6.72 11.09 18.63
C GLU A 51 -5.70 10.20 19.36
N GLU A 52 -6.18 9.21 20.12
CA GLU A 52 -5.33 8.21 20.77
C GLU A 52 -4.63 7.31 19.74
N GLN A 53 -5.35 6.87 18.71
CA GLN A 53 -4.78 6.07 17.62
C GLN A 53 -3.78 6.87 16.79
N LYS A 54 -4.04 8.15 16.52
CA LYS A 54 -3.09 9.02 15.84
C LYS A 54 -1.80 9.18 16.63
N LYS A 55 -1.92 9.42 17.93
CA LYS A 55 -0.76 9.56 18.83
C LYS A 55 0.06 8.29 18.91
N LYS A 56 -0.63 7.14 18.98
CA LYS A 56 0.01 5.83 19.17
C LYS A 56 0.62 5.26 17.89
N TRP A 57 -0.03 5.49 16.73
CA TRP A 57 0.32 4.81 15.47
C TRP A 57 0.73 5.77 14.35
N LEU A 58 0.04 6.92 14.18
CA LEU A 58 0.29 7.84 13.08
C LEU A 58 1.57 8.66 13.30
N GLU A 59 1.73 9.27 14.46
CA GLU A 59 2.89 10.12 14.75
C GLU A 59 4.21 9.35 14.66
N PRO A 60 4.37 8.17 15.31
CA PRO A 60 5.59 7.37 15.15
C PRO A 60 5.81 6.86 13.72
N LEU A 61 4.71 6.54 12.99
CA LEU A 61 4.80 6.12 11.60
C LEU A 61 5.28 7.26 10.69
N ILE A 62 4.88 8.50 10.96
CA ILE A 62 5.36 9.69 10.22
C ILE A 62 6.83 9.96 10.56
N ALA A 63 7.21 9.84 11.84
CA ALA A 63 8.59 10.04 12.29
C ALA A 63 9.55 8.95 11.74
N GLY A 64 9.03 7.85 11.19
CA GLY A 64 9.83 6.72 10.73
C GLY A 64 10.37 5.84 11.89
N GLU A 65 9.78 5.97 13.06
CA GLU A 65 10.07 5.16 14.26
C GLU A 65 9.32 3.85 14.24
N MET A 66 8.22 3.77 13.46
CA MET A 66 7.42 2.58 13.22
C MET A 66 7.24 2.32 11.74
N GLU A 67 7.05 1.07 11.41
CA GLU A 67 6.69 0.56 10.10
C GLU A 67 5.30 -0.08 10.14
N SER A 68 4.55 -0.01 9.06
CA SER A 68 3.22 -0.57 9.00
C SER A 68 3.02 -1.55 7.86
N ALA A 69 2.02 -2.41 7.99
CA ALA A 69 1.54 -3.29 6.94
C ALA A 69 0.06 -3.05 6.64
N PHE A 70 -0.39 -3.49 5.47
CA PHE A 70 -1.81 -3.50 5.11
C PHE A 70 -2.22 -4.90 4.66
N SER A 71 -3.08 -5.54 5.43
CA SER A 71 -3.45 -6.93 5.29
C SER A 71 -4.89 -7.07 4.79
N MET A 72 -5.06 -7.29 3.48
CA MET A 72 -6.38 -7.25 2.84
C MET A 72 -6.70 -8.53 2.07
N THR A 73 -5.89 -8.88 1.07
CA THR A 73 -6.17 -10.01 0.17
C THR A 73 -5.98 -11.36 0.85
N GLU A 74 -6.72 -12.35 0.37
CA GLU A 74 -6.73 -13.72 0.90
C GLU A 74 -6.37 -14.72 -0.21
N PRO A 75 -5.71 -15.84 0.10
CA PRO A 75 -5.25 -16.78 -0.93
C PRO A 75 -6.41 -17.48 -1.65
N ASP A 76 -7.51 -17.72 -0.96
CA ASP A 76 -8.62 -18.51 -1.47
C ASP A 76 -9.73 -17.66 -2.13
N ASN A 77 -9.57 -16.34 -2.15
CA ASN A 77 -10.55 -15.40 -2.69
C ASN A 77 -9.95 -14.55 -3.82
N ALA A 78 -10.82 -14.09 -4.71
CA ALA A 78 -10.41 -13.16 -5.75
C ALA A 78 -9.92 -11.83 -5.15
N GLY A 79 -8.62 -11.54 -5.28
CA GLY A 79 -8.02 -10.29 -4.77
C GLY A 79 -8.60 -9.02 -5.37
N SER A 80 -9.29 -9.12 -6.52
CA SER A 80 -10.01 -8.04 -7.17
C SER A 80 -11.40 -7.76 -6.58
N ASP A 81 -11.95 -8.67 -5.78
CA ASP A 81 -13.22 -8.46 -5.07
C ASP A 81 -13.01 -8.39 -3.54
N PRO A 82 -12.82 -7.19 -3.00
CA PRO A 82 -12.60 -7.02 -1.56
C PRO A 82 -13.82 -7.42 -0.70
N ARG A 83 -14.99 -7.60 -1.30
CA ARG A 83 -16.20 -8.04 -0.59
C ARG A 83 -16.20 -9.54 -0.31
N SER A 84 -15.33 -10.31 -0.98
CA SER A 84 -15.18 -11.74 -0.79
C SER A 84 -14.32 -12.14 0.43
N ILE A 85 -13.74 -11.17 1.15
CA ILE A 85 -12.89 -11.40 2.34
C ILE A 85 -13.64 -12.25 3.36
N GLN A 86 -12.95 -13.28 3.88
CA GLN A 86 -13.48 -14.23 4.86
C GLN A 86 -12.88 -14.08 6.27
N THR A 87 -11.76 -13.36 6.41
CA THR A 87 -11.17 -13.06 7.73
C THR A 87 -12.21 -12.42 8.62
N THR A 88 -12.48 -13.04 9.78
CA THR A 88 -13.47 -12.57 10.74
C THR A 88 -12.83 -11.92 11.95
N ALA A 89 -13.56 -11.03 12.58
CA ALA A 89 -13.26 -10.47 13.90
C ALA A 89 -14.54 -10.51 14.73
N ARG A 90 -14.57 -11.33 15.78
CA ARG A 90 -15.70 -11.44 16.70
C ARG A 90 -15.41 -10.65 17.94
N LYS A 91 -16.44 -9.93 18.43
CA LYS A 91 -16.32 -9.21 19.68
C LYS A 91 -16.52 -10.15 20.85
N GLU A 92 -15.54 -10.24 21.74
CA GLU A 92 -15.59 -11.00 22.98
C GLU A 92 -15.21 -10.06 24.14
N GLY A 93 -16.22 -9.56 24.86
CA GLY A 93 -16.02 -8.53 25.89
C GLY A 93 -15.49 -7.24 25.27
N ASP A 94 -14.33 -6.79 25.73
CA ASP A 94 -13.66 -5.57 25.27
C ASP A 94 -12.55 -5.86 24.24
N GLU A 95 -12.60 -7.03 23.58
CA GLU A 95 -11.62 -7.44 22.59
C GLU A 95 -12.27 -7.86 21.27
N TRP A 96 -11.55 -7.63 20.17
CA TRP A 96 -11.75 -8.29 18.89
C TRP A 96 -10.89 -9.56 18.83
N VAL A 97 -11.50 -10.69 18.52
CA VAL A 97 -10.82 -11.98 18.27
C VAL A 97 -10.79 -12.22 16.76
N ILE A 98 -9.62 -12.14 16.16
CA ILE A 98 -9.41 -12.16 14.72
C ILE A 98 -8.94 -13.56 14.30
N ASN A 99 -9.61 -14.12 13.29
CA ASN A 99 -9.23 -15.37 12.63
C ASN A 99 -9.29 -15.21 11.12
N GLY A 100 -8.25 -15.67 10.43
CA GLY A 100 -8.20 -15.60 8.98
C GLY A 100 -6.84 -15.88 8.37
N HIS A 101 -6.80 -15.80 7.04
CA HIS A 101 -5.61 -16.09 6.25
C HIS A 101 -5.41 -15.00 5.21
N LYS A 102 -4.30 -14.30 5.26
CA LYS A 102 -3.97 -13.18 4.38
C LYS A 102 -2.72 -13.47 3.56
N VAL A 103 -2.70 -12.94 2.33
CA VAL A 103 -1.56 -13.08 1.43
C VAL A 103 -1.22 -11.74 0.79
N MET A 104 0.03 -11.59 0.33
CA MET A 104 0.55 -10.36 -0.28
C MET A 104 0.51 -9.15 0.65
N THR A 105 0.63 -9.39 1.96
CA THR A 105 0.74 -8.33 2.94
C THR A 105 2.12 -7.69 2.85
N SER A 106 2.17 -6.50 2.23
CA SER A 106 3.43 -5.77 2.04
C SER A 106 3.99 -5.31 3.38
N ASN A 107 5.32 -5.40 3.52
CA ASN A 107 6.08 -5.00 4.71
C ASN A 107 5.77 -5.81 5.99
N GLY A 108 5.06 -6.94 5.88
CA GLY A 108 4.61 -7.70 7.05
C GLY A 108 5.71 -8.34 7.90
N ILE A 109 6.96 -8.38 7.42
CA ILE A 109 8.10 -8.85 8.24
C ILE A 109 8.64 -7.74 9.15
N LYS A 110 8.63 -6.50 8.69
CA LYS A 110 9.26 -5.35 9.36
C LYS A 110 8.27 -4.48 10.10
N ALA A 111 6.98 -4.65 9.81
CA ALA A 111 5.93 -3.81 10.37
C ALA A 111 5.78 -4.02 11.87
N ASP A 112 5.61 -2.94 12.62
CA ASP A 112 5.25 -2.95 14.03
C ASP A 112 3.75 -3.20 14.22
N PHE A 113 2.95 -2.81 13.21
CA PHE A 113 1.51 -3.08 13.18
C PHE A 113 0.98 -3.31 11.77
N ALA A 114 -0.13 -4.02 11.67
CA ALA A 114 -0.88 -4.20 10.44
C ALA A 114 -2.29 -3.58 10.55
N ILE A 115 -2.74 -2.90 9.49
CA ILE A 115 -4.16 -2.58 9.33
C ILE A 115 -4.80 -3.76 8.62
N VAL A 116 -5.67 -4.48 9.32
CA VAL A 116 -6.27 -5.73 8.87
C VAL A 116 -7.72 -5.52 8.46
N MET A 117 -8.04 -5.90 7.23
CA MET A 117 -9.42 -5.93 6.73
C MET A 117 -10.12 -7.19 7.23
N CYS A 118 -11.18 -7.00 8.04
CA CYS A 118 -11.96 -8.09 8.63
C CYS A 118 -13.45 -7.91 8.37
N ARG A 119 -14.19 -9.01 8.43
CA ARG A 119 -15.62 -9.02 8.71
C ARG A 119 -15.83 -8.99 10.21
N THR A 120 -16.29 -7.87 10.74
CA THR A 120 -16.71 -7.80 12.15
C THR A 120 -18.11 -8.37 12.27
N GLU A 121 -18.28 -9.36 13.15
CA GLU A 121 -19.52 -10.04 13.41
C GLU A 121 -20.02 -9.64 14.80
N GLU A 122 -21.24 -9.17 14.88
CA GLU A 122 -21.97 -8.88 16.11
C GLU A 122 -23.34 -9.52 16.02
N GLU A 123 -23.77 -10.11 17.13
CA GLU A 123 -25.12 -10.63 17.29
C GLU A 123 -26.08 -9.47 17.56
N GLY A 124 -27.12 -9.33 16.73
CA GLY A 124 -28.18 -8.35 16.92
C GLY A 124 -29.13 -8.75 18.04
N GLU A 125 -30.03 -7.85 18.46
CA GLU A 125 -31.03 -8.10 19.48
C GLU A 125 -32.02 -9.22 19.07
N ASP A 126 -32.15 -9.49 17.77
CA ASP A 126 -32.96 -10.55 17.17
C ASP A 126 -32.22 -11.90 17.06
N GLY A 127 -30.96 -11.98 17.51
CA GLY A 127 -30.11 -13.16 17.41
C GLY A 127 -29.47 -13.38 16.01
N GLU A 128 -29.69 -12.48 15.05
CA GLU A 128 -29.02 -12.53 13.75
C GLU A 128 -27.60 -11.98 13.84
N VAL A 129 -26.65 -12.68 13.17
CA VAL A 129 -25.26 -12.23 13.08
C VAL A 129 -25.11 -11.19 11.98
N ASN A 130 -24.82 -9.97 12.37
CA ASN A 130 -24.60 -8.86 11.46
C ASN A 130 -23.10 -8.73 11.13
N SER A 131 -22.74 -9.03 9.90
CA SER A 131 -21.35 -8.96 9.40
C SER A 131 -21.07 -7.65 8.65
N ARG A 132 -20.01 -6.95 9.02
CA ARG A 132 -19.61 -5.66 8.44
C ARG A 132 -18.11 -5.63 8.14
N MET A 133 -17.73 -5.03 7.02
CA MET A 133 -16.33 -4.82 6.67
C MET A 133 -15.73 -3.69 7.51
N THR A 134 -14.70 -4.01 8.28
CA THR A 134 -14.06 -3.10 9.23
C THR A 134 -12.55 -3.23 9.13
N GLN A 135 -11.83 -2.17 9.46
CA GLN A 135 -10.38 -2.20 9.60
C GLN A 135 -10.02 -2.24 11.08
N ILE A 136 -9.09 -3.11 11.44
CA ILE A 136 -8.60 -3.26 12.81
C ILE A 136 -7.07 -3.16 12.81
N ILE A 137 -6.52 -2.37 13.72
CA ILE A 137 -5.08 -2.23 13.91
C ILE A 137 -4.61 -3.39 14.79
N VAL A 138 -3.67 -4.18 14.28
CA VAL A 138 -3.12 -5.33 14.97
C VAL A 138 -1.60 -5.15 15.10
N PRO A 139 -1.05 -5.02 16.32
CA PRO A 139 0.39 -5.11 16.55
C PRO A 139 0.93 -6.46 16.05
N THR A 140 2.08 -6.46 15.41
CA THR A 140 2.62 -7.69 14.79
C THR A 140 3.21 -8.68 15.82
N ASP A 141 3.48 -8.21 17.02
CA ASP A 141 3.91 -9.03 18.17
C ASP A 141 2.73 -9.68 18.93
N THR A 142 1.48 -9.42 18.51
CA THR A 142 0.30 -10.01 19.14
C THR A 142 0.30 -11.53 18.96
N PRO A 143 0.09 -12.32 20.03
CA PRO A 143 -0.01 -13.77 19.91
C PRO A 143 -1.04 -14.21 18.86
N GLY A 144 -0.67 -15.16 18.01
CA GLY A 144 -1.52 -15.62 16.92
C GLY A 144 -1.34 -14.87 15.60
N PHE A 145 -0.55 -13.80 15.55
CA PHE A 145 -0.09 -13.16 14.31
C PHE A 145 1.08 -13.96 13.75
N ASN A 146 0.81 -14.89 12.82
CA ASN A 146 1.81 -15.85 12.36
C ASN A 146 2.20 -15.57 10.91
N VAL A 147 3.41 -15.05 10.70
CA VAL A 147 3.99 -14.96 9.35
C VAL A 147 4.41 -16.35 8.89
N ILE A 148 3.74 -16.87 7.86
CA ILE A 148 3.95 -18.22 7.33
C ILE A 148 5.19 -18.27 6.43
N ARG A 149 5.28 -17.32 5.50
CA ARG A 149 6.39 -17.22 4.55
C ARG A 149 6.42 -15.86 3.85
N SER A 150 7.58 -15.54 3.31
CA SER A 150 7.67 -14.51 2.27
C SER A 150 7.13 -15.02 0.95
N VAL A 151 6.43 -14.15 0.23
CA VAL A 151 5.94 -14.43 -1.13
C VAL A 151 6.88 -13.73 -2.11
N PRO A 152 7.74 -14.48 -2.83
CA PRO A 152 8.65 -13.87 -3.78
C PRO A 152 7.88 -13.30 -4.96
N ILE A 153 8.17 -12.05 -5.31
CA ILE A 153 7.63 -11.38 -6.50
C ILE A 153 8.79 -11.15 -7.46
N TRP A 154 8.54 -11.35 -8.74
CA TRP A 154 9.54 -11.16 -9.78
C TRP A 154 10.18 -9.77 -9.71
N GLY A 155 11.51 -9.74 -9.63
CA GLY A 155 12.30 -8.53 -9.47
C GLY A 155 12.40 -7.98 -8.03
N HIS A 156 11.65 -8.55 -7.07
CA HIS A 156 11.72 -8.20 -5.65
C HIS A 156 12.28 -9.37 -4.85
N THR A 157 13.58 -9.33 -4.56
CA THR A 157 14.27 -10.39 -3.79
C THR A 157 14.24 -10.16 -2.28
N GLY A 158 13.72 -9.03 -1.81
CA GLY A 158 13.75 -8.61 -0.40
C GLY A 158 12.66 -9.18 0.50
N GLY A 159 11.73 -9.99 -0.01
CA GLY A 159 10.72 -10.66 0.81
C GLY A 159 9.72 -9.72 1.49
N ASP A 160 9.41 -8.57 0.88
CA ASP A 160 8.56 -7.54 1.51
C ASP A 160 7.06 -7.95 1.59
N HIS A 161 6.63 -8.91 0.78
CA HIS A 161 5.27 -9.43 0.81
C HIS A 161 5.22 -10.75 1.54
N VAL A 162 4.25 -10.90 2.43
CA VAL A 162 4.14 -12.09 3.25
C VAL A 162 2.74 -12.70 3.21
N GLU A 163 2.70 -13.97 3.55
CA GLU A 163 1.52 -14.74 3.88
C GLU A 163 1.40 -14.82 5.40
N ILE A 164 0.22 -14.49 5.94
CA ILE A 164 -0.03 -14.39 7.38
C ILE A 164 -1.27 -15.18 7.76
N LYS A 165 -1.17 -15.99 8.82
CA LYS A 165 -2.33 -16.54 9.52
C LYS A 165 -2.60 -15.78 10.80
N TYR A 166 -3.84 -15.42 11.00
CA TYR A 166 -4.41 -14.87 12.21
C TYR A 166 -5.15 -15.99 12.94
N GLU A 167 -4.63 -16.41 14.09
CA GLU A 167 -5.16 -17.54 14.87
C GLU A 167 -5.52 -17.06 16.27
N ASN A 168 -6.80 -16.73 16.49
CA ASN A 168 -7.31 -16.16 17.73
C ASN A 168 -6.55 -14.92 18.20
N VAL A 169 -6.17 -14.06 17.25
CA VAL A 169 -5.48 -12.80 17.56
C VAL A 169 -6.40 -11.89 18.32
N ARG A 170 -6.03 -11.51 19.54
CA ARG A 170 -6.82 -10.68 20.44
C ARG A 170 -6.26 -9.28 20.50
N VAL A 171 -7.10 -8.30 20.20
CA VAL A 171 -6.76 -6.89 20.32
C VAL A 171 -7.93 -6.11 20.93
N PRO A 172 -7.66 -5.03 21.69
CA PRO A 172 -8.72 -4.21 22.28
C PRO A 172 -9.69 -3.67 21.22
N VAL A 173 -10.95 -3.46 21.59
CA VAL A 173 -11.96 -2.89 20.68
C VAL A 173 -11.58 -1.50 20.19
N GLU A 174 -10.79 -0.75 20.94
CA GLU A 174 -10.23 0.56 20.60
C GLU A 174 -9.27 0.52 19.42
N ASN A 175 -8.78 -0.67 19.03
CA ASN A 175 -7.97 -0.84 17.83
C ASN A 175 -8.81 -0.86 16.53
N GLN A 176 -10.13 -0.81 16.64
CA GLN A 176 -11.01 -0.62 15.47
C GLN A 176 -10.76 0.77 14.87
N LEU A 177 -10.47 0.81 13.59
CA LEU A 177 -10.15 2.03 12.86
C LEU A 177 -11.42 2.58 12.18
N GLY A 178 -11.88 3.71 12.64
CA GLY A 178 -13.15 4.30 12.22
C GLY A 178 -14.37 3.56 12.75
N ALA A 179 -15.56 3.89 12.23
CA ALA A 179 -16.79 3.22 12.62
C ALA A 179 -16.86 1.80 12.03
N ARG A 180 -17.50 0.88 12.74
CA ARG A 180 -17.78 -0.47 12.25
C ARG A 180 -18.53 -0.42 10.91
N GLY A 181 -18.07 -1.18 9.91
CA GLY A 181 -18.66 -1.19 8.57
C GLY A 181 -18.09 -0.15 7.61
N THR A 182 -17.23 0.75 8.04
CA THR A 182 -16.57 1.74 7.14
C THR A 182 -15.33 1.21 6.46
N GLY A 183 -14.88 -0.02 6.76
CA GLY A 183 -13.62 -0.56 6.29
C GLY A 183 -13.46 -0.56 4.78
N HIS A 184 -14.52 -0.88 4.03
CA HIS A 184 -14.46 -0.83 2.56
C HIS A 184 -14.27 0.60 2.04
N ALA A 185 -15.01 1.58 2.57
CA ALA A 185 -14.87 2.99 2.18
C ALA A 185 -13.47 3.52 2.50
N ALA A 186 -12.95 3.22 3.70
CA ALA A 186 -11.61 3.59 4.10
C ALA A 186 -10.53 2.96 3.20
N ALA A 187 -10.71 1.69 2.79
CA ALA A 187 -9.82 1.04 1.83
C ALA A 187 -9.88 1.72 0.44
N GLN A 188 -11.06 2.12 -0.05
CA GLN A 188 -11.18 2.81 -1.33
C GLN A 188 -10.55 4.22 -1.30
N ASP A 189 -10.69 4.96 -0.21
CA ASP A 189 -10.01 6.25 -0.01
C ASP A 189 -8.48 6.10 -0.08
N ARG A 190 -7.95 5.06 0.53
CA ARG A 190 -6.53 4.71 0.47
C ARG A 190 -6.10 4.34 -0.96
N LEU A 191 -6.84 3.45 -1.62
CA LEU A 191 -6.51 2.90 -2.93
C LEU A 191 -6.75 3.91 -4.07
N GLY A 192 -7.72 4.81 -3.96
CA GLY A 192 -8.02 5.82 -4.98
C GLY A 192 -6.83 6.70 -5.28
N ALA A 193 -6.25 7.33 -4.26
CA ALA A 193 -5.03 8.13 -4.39
C ALA A 193 -3.82 7.27 -4.81
N GLY A 194 -3.71 6.05 -4.28
CA GLY A 194 -2.64 5.12 -4.62
C GLY A 194 -2.57 4.79 -6.11
N ARG A 195 -3.72 4.60 -6.76
CA ARG A 195 -3.79 4.31 -8.21
C ARG A 195 -3.17 5.44 -9.05
N VAL A 196 -3.50 6.70 -8.72
CA VAL A 196 -2.93 7.86 -9.43
C VAL A 196 -1.42 7.94 -9.19
N PHE A 197 -0.96 7.73 -7.95
CA PHE A 197 0.48 7.75 -7.65
C PHE A 197 1.23 6.63 -8.37
N HIS A 198 0.66 5.44 -8.51
CA HIS A 198 1.27 4.38 -9.32
C HIS A 198 1.37 4.74 -10.80
N CYS A 199 0.35 5.39 -11.37
CA CYS A 199 0.42 5.89 -12.75
C CYS A 199 1.55 6.91 -12.92
N MET A 200 1.63 7.92 -12.04
CA MET A 200 2.66 8.95 -12.08
C MET A 200 4.07 8.37 -11.88
N ASN A 201 4.20 7.42 -10.96
CA ASN A 201 5.45 6.70 -10.74
C ASN A 201 5.88 5.92 -12.00
N SER A 202 4.96 5.22 -12.65
CA SER A 202 5.23 4.51 -13.90
C SER A 202 5.67 5.46 -15.02
N ILE A 203 5.03 6.62 -15.14
CA ILE A 203 5.41 7.65 -16.12
C ILE A 203 6.84 8.12 -15.87
N GLY A 204 7.20 8.45 -14.63
CA GLY A 204 8.57 8.87 -14.30
C GLY A 204 9.62 7.79 -14.61
N GLN A 205 9.32 6.52 -14.33
CA GLN A 205 10.21 5.40 -14.68
C GLN A 205 10.33 5.22 -16.21
N MET A 206 9.23 5.37 -16.95
CA MET A 206 9.24 5.33 -18.42
C MET A 206 10.10 6.45 -19.01
N TRP A 207 9.99 7.66 -18.48
CA TRP A 207 10.84 8.79 -18.87
C TRP A 207 12.32 8.48 -18.69
N ARG A 208 12.68 7.95 -17.52
CA ARG A 208 14.06 7.55 -17.27
C ARG A 208 14.54 6.46 -18.24
N ALA A 209 13.72 5.43 -18.44
CA ALA A 209 14.06 4.35 -19.39
C ALA A 209 14.24 4.88 -20.80
N PHE A 210 13.39 5.81 -21.23
CA PHE A 210 13.47 6.46 -22.54
C PHE A 210 14.78 7.27 -22.68
N ASP A 211 15.11 8.09 -21.67
CA ASP A 211 16.37 8.85 -21.67
C ASP A 211 17.60 7.95 -21.75
N LEU A 212 17.65 6.89 -20.96
CA LEU A 212 18.74 5.89 -21.01
C LEU A 212 18.82 5.18 -22.37
N MET A 213 17.67 4.89 -22.98
CA MET A 213 17.60 4.32 -24.33
C MET A 213 18.20 5.29 -25.36
N LEU A 214 17.83 6.57 -25.33
CA LEU A 214 18.38 7.59 -26.22
C LEU A 214 19.89 7.71 -26.07
N GLN A 215 20.39 7.85 -24.85
CA GLN A 215 21.83 7.94 -24.58
C GLN A 215 22.57 6.71 -25.11
N ARG A 216 21.99 5.52 -24.96
CA ARG A 216 22.57 4.28 -25.47
C ARG A 216 22.62 4.24 -26.99
N THR A 217 21.56 4.69 -27.67
CA THR A 217 21.46 4.65 -29.13
C THR A 217 22.47 5.58 -29.80
N ILE A 218 22.72 6.75 -29.23
CA ILE A 218 23.71 7.72 -29.74
C ILE A 218 25.16 7.20 -29.60
N THR A 219 25.43 6.46 -28.53
CA THR A 219 26.80 6.05 -28.18
C THR A 219 27.18 4.66 -28.75
N ARG A 220 26.19 3.78 -28.96
CA ARG A 220 26.44 2.38 -29.37
C ARG A 220 26.67 2.25 -30.88
N GLU A 221 27.76 1.63 -31.29
CA GLU A 221 28.04 1.21 -32.66
C GLU A 221 27.63 -0.24 -32.87
N VAL A 222 26.99 -0.53 -34.02
CA VAL A 222 26.51 -1.85 -34.41
C VAL A 222 26.59 -1.96 -35.92
N HIS A 223 27.31 -2.99 -36.43
CA HIS A 223 27.46 -3.25 -37.86
C HIS A 223 27.92 -2.04 -38.67
N GLY A 224 28.98 -1.37 -38.22
CA GLY A 224 29.58 -0.24 -38.94
C GLY A 224 28.85 1.08 -38.92
N GLY A 225 27.85 1.23 -38.03
CA GLY A 225 27.12 2.47 -37.82
C GLY A 225 26.53 2.61 -36.42
N LYS A 226 26.10 3.80 -36.10
CA LYS A 226 25.45 4.04 -34.81
C LYS A 226 24.09 3.37 -34.70
N LEU A 227 23.72 2.95 -33.50
CA LEU A 227 22.46 2.27 -33.23
C LEU A 227 21.27 3.16 -33.54
N GLU A 228 21.37 4.47 -33.33
CA GLU A 228 20.35 5.48 -33.64
C GLU A 228 19.89 5.50 -35.11
N THR A 229 20.73 5.01 -36.04
CA THR A 229 20.40 4.96 -37.48
C THR A 229 19.55 3.74 -37.87
N LYS A 230 19.29 2.83 -36.95
CA LYS A 230 18.54 1.60 -37.22
C LYS A 230 17.05 1.85 -37.19
N GLN A 231 16.34 1.41 -38.25
CA GLN A 231 14.88 1.65 -38.41
C GLN A 231 14.04 1.22 -37.20
N LEU A 232 14.33 0.10 -36.59
CA LEU A 232 13.62 -0.37 -35.39
C LEU A 232 13.76 0.61 -34.22
N ILE A 233 14.96 1.16 -34.03
CA ILE A 233 15.23 2.12 -32.94
C ILE A 233 14.48 3.43 -33.19
N LEU A 234 14.49 3.92 -34.41
CA LEU A 234 13.72 5.13 -34.79
C LEU A 234 12.22 4.93 -34.57
N SER A 235 11.70 3.74 -34.90
CA SER A 235 10.30 3.40 -34.62
C SER A 235 10.01 3.37 -33.13
N LEU A 236 10.87 2.78 -32.30
CA LEU A 236 10.70 2.72 -30.85
C LEU A 236 10.74 4.11 -30.22
N ILE A 237 11.65 4.98 -30.68
CA ILE A 237 11.71 6.38 -30.23
C ILE A 237 10.39 7.07 -30.55
N HIS A 238 9.91 6.98 -31.79
CA HIS A 238 8.66 7.62 -32.22
C HIS A 238 7.43 7.12 -31.46
N ILE A 239 7.31 5.83 -31.21
CA ILE A 239 6.20 5.23 -30.48
C ILE A 239 6.23 5.61 -28.98
N SER A 240 7.43 5.70 -28.41
CA SER A 240 7.62 5.99 -26.99
C SER A 240 7.68 7.47 -26.66
N GLU A 241 7.82 8.34 -27.67
CA GLU A 241 7.79 9.79 -27.49
C GLU A 241 6.39 10.20 -27.02
N PRO A 242 6.24 10.67 -25.78
CA PRO A 242 4.93 11.07 -25.32
C PRO A 242 4.49 12.31 -26.07
N THR A 243 3.39 12.21 -26.76
CA THR A 243 2.68 13.37 -27.30
C THR A 243 2.24 14.23 -26.12
N ARG A 244 3.05 15.24 -25.78
CA ARG A 244 2.56 16.29 -24.89
C ARG A 244 1.46 17.02 -25.63
N PRO A 245 0.25 17.14 -25.06
CA PRO A 245 -0.71 18.09 -25.61
C PRO A 245 -0.07 19.47 -25.52
N VAL A 246 0.00 20.14 -26.65
CA VAL A 246 0.46 21.51 -26.80
C VAL A 246 -0.54 22.44 -26.10
#